data_b3f5ec2cc5b32a671167daefd52fe61a
#
_entry.id   b3f5ec2cc5b32a671167daefd52fe61a
#
_cell.length_a   1.000
_cell.length_b   1.000
_cell.length_c   1.000
_cell.angle_alpha   90.00
_cell.angle_beta   90.00
_cell.angle_gamma   90.00
#
_symmetry.space_group_name_H-M   'P 1'
#
loop_
_entity.id
_entity.type
_entity.pdbx_description
1 polymer ?
#
loop_
_entity_poly.entity_id
_entity_poly.type
_entity_poly.pdbx_seq_one_letter_code
_entity_poly.pdbx_strand_id
1 'polypeptide(L)'
;MPESQVKDIIVEAASKYFAKFGFSKTTMDEIAKHIHKAKGVLYYYFKSKEELFHEVLKKEMDSVKSKLSQEVNSKKDDPLTMLETYLLVRLKLLNKATHYHETLKADFSEKYHFVTDIRNDFTDYERKQLTTILDRGKKEGYLDIKNIASAVSVMIMIVNGIEIPLYLQNKYEEYEDVFEELTAIIIKGLKTRR
;
A
#
# COMPACT_ATOMS: atom_id res chain seq x y z
N MET A 1 18.78 24.00 11.80
CA MET A 1 18.35 22.63 11.41
C MET A 1 18.58 22.49 9.93
N PRO A 2 19.08 21.34 9.43
CA PRO A 2 19.15 21.09 8.01
C PRO A 2 17.76 21.16 7.37
N GLU A 3 17.69 21.62 6.13
CA GLU A 3 16.43 21.83 5.39
C GLU A 3 15.60 20.55 5.26
N SER A 4 16.26 19.40 5.06
CA SER A 4 15.63 18.07 5.03
C SER A 4 14.91 17.72 6.34
N GLN A 5 15.49 18.05 7.49
CA GLN A 5 14.86 17.77 8.79
C GLN A 5 13.56 18.56 9.00
N VAL A 6 13.50 19.82 8.54
CA VAL A 6 12.27 20.62 8.65
C VAL A 6 11.17 20.05 7.75
N LYS A 7 11.52 19.64 6.54
CA LYS A 7 10.57 18.97 5.63
C LYS A 7 9.99 17.70 6.26
N ASP A 8 10.84 16.86 6.87
CA ASP A 8 10.41 15.62 7.54
C ASP A 8 9.47 15.89 8.72
N ILE A 9 9.75 16.91 9.54
CA ILE A 9 8.87 17.32 10.66
C ILE A 9 7.50 17.74 10.14
N ILE A 10 7.45 18.51 9.04
CA ILE A 10 6.18 18.94 8.44
C ILE A 10 5.39 17.73 7.95
N VAL A 11 6.02 16.81 7.21
CA VAL A 11 5.38 15.60 6.68
C VAL A 11 4.86 14.71 7.80
N GLU A 12 5.64 14.52 8.88
CA GLU A 12 5.21 13.69 10.02
C GLU A 12 4.02 14.32 10.77
N ALA A 13 4.04 15.62 11.00
CA ALA A 13 2.91 16.32 11.61
C ALA A 13 1.66 16.26 10.72
N ALA A 14 1.82 16.51 9.42
CA ALA A 14 0.74 16.43 8.45
C ALA A 14 0.13 15.02 8.41
N SER A 15 0.96 13.98 8.43
CA SER A 15 0.52 12.58 8.50
C SER A 15 -0.43 12.37 9.69
N LYS A 16 -0.06 12.81 10.90
CA LYS A 16 -0.90 12.69 12.09
C LYS A 16 -2.23 13.46 11.96
N TYR A 17 -2.20 14.64 11.35
CA TYR A 17 -3.39 15.45 11.13
C TYR A 17 -4.35 14.83 10.10
N PHE A 18 -3.82 14.41 8.96
CA PHE A 18 -4.62 13.75 7.93
C PHE A 18 -5.21 12.42 8.43
N ALA A 19 -4.45 11.64 9.19
CA ALA A 19 -4.96 10.40 9.79
C ALA A 19 -6.10 10.65 10.78
N LYS A 20 -6.04 11.75 11.56
CA LYS A 20 -7.04 12.07 12.58
C LYS A 20 -8.30 12.73 12.02
N PHE A 21 -8.16 13.65 11.08
CA PHE A 21 -9.25 14.52 10.61
C PHE A 21 -9.67 14.26 9.16
N GLY A 22 -8.89 13.49 8.41
CA GLY A 22 -9.03 13.28 6.97
C GLY A 22 -8.47 14.43 6.14
N PHE A 23 -8.21 14.16 4.86
CA PHE A 23 -7.67 15.15 3.93
C PHE A 23 -8.57 16.38 3.78
N SER A 24 -9.88 16.16 3.56
CA SER A 24 -10.83 17.25 3.25
C SER A 24 -10.97 18.26 4.39
N LYS A 25 -10.93 17.81 5.64
CA LYS A 25 -11.14 18.66 6.83
C LYS A 25 -9.86 19.32 7.35
N THR A 26 -8.69 18.88 6.90
CA THR A 26 -7.39 19.43 7.35
C THR A 26 -7.00 20.64 6.51
N THR A 27 -6.42 21.65 7.14
CA THR A 27 -5.88 22.85 6.50
C THR A 27 -4.38 23.03 6.76
N MET A 28 -3.68 23.72 5.86
CA MET A 28 -2.26 24.07 6.03
C MET A 28 -2.01 24.91 7.29
N ASP A 29 -2.97 25.76 7.65
CA ASP A 29 -2.88 26.63 8.83
C ASP A 29 -2.92 25.85 10.14
N GLU A 30 -3.77 24.83 10.23
CA GLU A 30 -3.85 23.95 11.40
C GLU A 30 -2.58 23.14 11.58
N ILE A 31 -2.03 22.59 10.48
CA ILE A 31 -0.75 21.87 10.51
C ILE A 31 0.36 22.82 10.98
N ALA A 32 0.45 24.04 10.44
CA ALA A 32 1.47 25.04 10.82
C ALA A 32 1.40 25.36 12.31
N LYS A 33 0.19 25.61 12.84
CA LYS A 33 -0.02 25.88 14.27
C LYS A 33 0.43 24.72 15.14
N HIS A 34 0.12 23.48 14.73
CA HIS A 34 0.49 22.29 15.49
C HIS A 34 2.00 22.12 15.66
N ILE A 35 2.77 22.40 14.62
CA ILE A 35 4.24 22.31 14.66
C ILE A 35 4.92 23.59 15.16
N HIS A 36 4.14 24.56 15.64
CA HIS A 36 4.62 25.86 16.09
C HIS A 36 5.52 26.57 15.05
N LYS A 37 5.12 26.50 13.78
CA LYS A 37 5.78 27.19 12.66
C LYS A 37 4.86 28.22 12.02
N ALA A 38 5.47 29.27 11.47
CA ALA A 38 4.71 30.21 10.67
C ALA A 38 4.16 29.53 9.40
N LYS A 39 2.94 29.90 8.97
CA LYS A 39 2.30 29.41 7.73
C LYS A 39 3.24 29.49 6.52
N GLY A 40 4.01 30.59 6.40
CA GLY A 40 4.98 30.79 5.32
C GLY A 40 6.06 29.71 5.26
N VAL A 41 6.42 29.08 6.40
CA VAL A 41 7.39 27.98 6.43
C VAL A 41 6.81 26.74 5.72
N LEU A 42 5.54 26.41 5.93
CA LEU A 42 4.91 25.29 5.23
C LEU A 42 4.85 25.53 3.73
N TYR A 43 4.43 26.75 3.32
CA TYR A 43 4.33 27.10 1.89
C TYR A 43 5.68 27.24 1.19
N TYR A 44 6.75 27.41 1.93
CA TYR A 44 8.11 27.32 1.38
C TYR A 44 8.45 25.90 0.92
N TYR A 45 8.04 24.87 1.69
CA TYR A 45 8.31 23.45 1.38
C TYR A 45 7.25 22.81 0.49
N PHE A 46 5.98 23.18 0.66
CA PHE A 46 4.83 22.59 -0.04
C PHE A 46 3.88 23.68 -0.51
N LYS A 47 3.71 23.77 -1.81
CA LYS A 47 2.90 24.84 -2.45
C LYS A 47 1.41 24.68 -2.16
N SER A 48 0.95 23.47 -1.83
CA SER A 48 -0.46 23.18 -1.56
C SER A 48 -0.62 22.05 -0.54
N LYS A 49 -1.85 21.87 -0.05
CA LYS A 49 -2.24 20.74 0.79
C LYS A 49 -2.12 19.42 0.05
N GLU A 50 -2.43 19.43 -1.22
CA GLU A 50 -2.33 18.29 -2.14
C GLU A 50 -0.88 17.81 -2.27
N GLU A 51 0.06 18.73 -2.46
CA GLU A 51 1.49 18.41 -2.54
C GLU A 51 2.00 17.81 -1.21
N LEU A 52 1.57 18.37 -0.08
CA LEU A 52 1.91 17.85 1.24
C LEU A 52 1.30 16.46 1.47
N PHE A 53 0.04 16.25 1.10
CA PHE A 53 -0.61 14.93 1.24
C PHE A 53 0.02 13.89 0.31
N HIS A 54 0.40 14.27 -0.91
CA HIS A 54 1.13 13.42 -1.84
C HIS A 54 2.43 12.89 -1.22
N GLU A 55 3.22 13.76 -0.59
CA GLU A 55 4.46 13.36 0.10
C GLU A 55 4.18 12.45 1.31
N VAL A 56 3.12 12.73 2.08
CA VAL A 56 2.68 11.88 3.19
C VAL A 56 2.30 10.49 2.70
N LEU A 57 1.47 10.41 1.67
CA LEU A 57 1.03 9.13 1.07
C LEU A 57 2.21 8.36 0.47
N LYS A 58 3.10 9.05 -0.24
CA LYS A 58 4.32 8.44 -0.79
C LYS A 58 5.16 7.79 0.29
N LYS A 59 5.41 8.50 1.41
CA LYS A 59 6.18 7.98 2.54
C LYS A 59 5.50 6.77 3.19
N GLU A 60 4.16 6.78 3.32
CA GLU A 60 3.39 5.64 3.80
C GLU A 60 3.56 4.43 2.88
N MET A 61 3.37 4.61 1.56
CA MET A 61 3.46 3.52 0.59
C MET A 61 4.89 2.99 0.40
N ASP A 62 5.90 3.84 0.51
CA ASP A 62 7.31 3.40 0.52
C ASP A 62 7.63 2.55 1.76
N SER A 63 7.06 2.89 2.93
CA SER A 63 7.15 2.06 4.13
C SER A 63 6.45 0.70 3.95
N VAL A 64 5.27 0.68 3.33
CA VAL A 64 4.54 -0.57 3.01
C VAL A 64 5.38 -1.45 2.08
N LYS A 65 5.88 -0.90 0.96
CA LYS A 65 6.75 -1.63 0.00
C LYS A 65 7.99 -2.21 0.67
N SER A 66 8.66 -1.43 1.50
CA SER A 66 9.87 -1.84 2.22
C SER A 66 9.60 -3.00 3.18
N LYS A 67 8.58 -2.89 4.02
CA LYS A 67 8.20 -3.93 4.99
C LYS A 67 7.73 -5.20 4.30
N LEU A 68 6.91 -5.07 3.25
CA LEU A 68 6.43 -6.23 2.47
C LEU A 68 7.60 -6.97 1.81
N SER A 69 8.53 -6.24 1.19
CA SER A 69 9.74 -6.83 0.61
C SER A 69 10.59 -7.54 1.67
N GLN A 70 10.75 -6.95 2.85
CA GLN A 70 11.54 -7.54 3.94
C GLN A 70 10.91 -8.86 4.42
N GLU A 71 9.60 -8.89 4.66
CA GLU A 71 8.88 -10.09 5.11
C GLU A 71 8.93 -11.21 4.07
N VAL A 72 8.65 -10.90 2.80
CA VAL A 72 8.72 -11.87 1.70
C VAL A 72 10.13 -12.43 1.52
N ASN A 73 11.15 -11.56 1.55
CA ASN A 73 12.54 -11.99 1.38
C ASN A 73 13.06 -12.81 2.58
N SER A 74 12.45 -12.69 3.75
CA SER A 74 12.77 -13.57 4.90
C SER A 74 12.38 -15.04 4.65
N LYS A 75 11.50 -15.31 3.68
CA LYS A 75 11.00 -16.64 3.26
C LYS A 75 11.58 -17.10 1.93
N LYS A 76 12.71 -16.55 1.50
CA LYS A 76 13.28 -16.75 0.17
C LYS A 76 13.61 -18.20 -0.22
N ASP A 77 13.60 -19.13 0.72
CA ASP A 77 13.95 -20.54 0.44
C ASP A 77 12.75 -21.36 -0.08
N ASP A 78 11.52 -20.85 0.04
CA ASP A 78 10.32 -21.53 -0.46
C ASP A 78 9.38 -20.56 -1.21
N PRO A 79 9.24 -20.69 -2.55
CA PRO A 79 8.37 -19.83 -3.34
C PRO A 79 6.87 -19.88 -2.94
N LEU A 80 6.38 -21.00 -2.43
CA LEU A 80 4.99 -21.10 -1.97
C LEU A 80 4.79 -20.26 -0.70
N THR A 81 5.70 -20.40 0.27
CA THR A 81 5.70 -19.59 1.49
C THR A 81 5.93 -18.10 1.18
N MET A 82 6.75 -17.77 0.17
CA MET A 82 6.88 -16.38 -0.29
C MET A 82 5.56 -15.82 -0.81
N LEU A 83 4.82 -16.59 -1.62
CA LEU A 83 3.52 -16.18 -2.15
C LEU A 83 2.48 -15.99 -1.04
N GLU A 84 2.39 -16.95 -0.13
CA GLU A 84 1.51 -16.87 1.04
C GLU A 84 1.82 -15.63 1.88
N THR A 85 3.08 -15.44 2.24
CA THR A 85 3.55 -14.28 3.00
C THR A 85 3.21 -12.97 2.27
N TYR A 86 3.43 -12.92 0.94
CA TYR A 86 3.09 -11.73 0.15
C TYR A 86 1.60 -11.38 0.28
N LEU A 87 0.71 -12.34 0.07
CA LEU A 87 -0.75 -12.10 0.09
C LEU A 87 -1.23 -11.66 1.47
N LEU A 88 -0.85 -12.38 2.53
CA LEU A 88 -1.31 -12.11 3.89
C LEU A 88 -0.69 -10.83 4.48
N VAL A 89 0.62 -10.63 4.32
CA VAL A 89 1.31 -9.45 4.86
C VAL A 89 0.90 -8.18 4.11
N ARG A 90 0.67 -8.25 2.79
CA ARG A 90 0.12 -7.12 2.03
C ARG A 90 -1.18 -6.60 2.64
N LEU A 91 -2.13 -7.50 2.89
CA LEU A 91 -3.43 -7.13 3.46
C LEU A 91 -3.27 -6.50 4.85
N LYS A 92 -2.43 -7.09 5.70
CA LYS A 92 -2.13 -6.58 7.05
C LYS A 92 -1.46 -5.21 7.05
N LEU A 93 -0.52 -4.97 6.13
CA LEU A 93 0.17 -3.69 6.03
C LEU A 93 -0.76 -2.60 5.49
N LEU A 94 -1.53 -2.90 4.44
CA LEU A 94 -2.49 -1.95 3.89
C LEU A 94 -3.65 -1.66 4.85
N ASN A 95 -4.06 -2.59 5.70
CA ASN A 95 -5.05 -2.31 6.75
C ASN A 95 -4.60 -1.20 7.71
N LYS A 96 -3.30 -0.98 7.86
CA LYS A 96 -2.72 0.08 8.69
C LYS A 96 -2.40 1.37 7.92
N ALA A 97 -2.54 1.37 6.61
CA ALA A 97 -2.20 2.49 5.73
C ALA A 97 -3.38 3.47 5.59
N THR A 98 -3.59 4.30 6.61
CA THR A 98 -4.77 5.16 6.73
C THR A 98 -4.87 6.23 5.63
N HIS A 99 -3.73 6.75 5.14
CA HIS A 99 -3.72 7.72 4.03
C HIS A 99 -4.06 7.04 2.70
N TYR A 100 -3.62 5.79 2.52
CA TYR A 100 -4.02 4.98 1.38
C TYR A 100 -5.54 4.77 1.34
N HIS A 101 -6.19 4.51 2.51
CA HIS A 101 -7.64 4.36 2.59
C HIS A 101 -8.39 5.62 2.14
N GLU A 102 -7.86 6.82 2.39
CA GLU A 102 -8.46 8.05 1.84
C GLU A 102 -8.58 8.01 0.32
N THR A 103 -7.58 7.43 -0.36
CA THR A 103 -7.55 7.37 -1.83
C THR A 103 -8.53 6.37 -2.44
N LEU A 104 -9.08 5.46 -1.62
CA LEU A 104 -10.09 4.47 -2.04
C LEU A 104 -11.51 5.02 -2.03
N LYS A 105 -11.74 6.18 -1.39
CA LYS A 105 -13.05 6.82 -1.37
C LYS A 105 -13.42 7.32 -2.77
N ALA A 106 -14.65 7.05 -3.20
CA ALA A 106 -15.11 7.38 -4.56
C ALA A 106 -14.96 8.87 -4.89
N ASP A 107 -15.39 9.76 -3.98
CA ASP A 107 -15.28 11.20 -4.11
C ASP A 107 -13.82 11.69 -4.16
N PHE A 108 -12.89 10.98 -3.51
CA PHE A 108 -11.47 11.31 -3.54
C PHE A 108 -10.85 10.97 -4.91
N SER A 109 -11.10 9.77 -5.44
CA SER A 109 -10.53 9.31 -6.70
C SER A 109 -11.04 10.11 -7.91
N GLU A 110 -12.29 10.56 -7.88
CA GLU A 110 -12.88 11.40 -8.92
C GLU A 110 -12.36 12.84 -8.89
N LYS A 111 -12.08 13.35 -7.70
CA LYS A 111 -11.73 14.76 -7.49
C LYS A 111 -10.22 15.04 -7.50
N TYR A 112 -9.41 14.07 -7.09
CA TYR A 112 -7.98 14.27 -6.84
C TYR A 112 -7.09 13.31 -7.64
N HIS A 113 -6.62 13.76 -8.79
CA HIS A 113 -5.72 12.96 -9.65
C HIS A 113 -4.26 12.96 -9.19
N PHE A 114 -3.89 13.80 -8.23
CA PHE A 114 -2.50 13.98 -7.78
C PHE A 114 -1.90 12.76 -7.07
N VAL A 115 -2.71 11.74 -6.75
CA VAL A 115 -2.25 10.49 -6.11
C VAL A 115 -2.17 9.31 -7.09
N THR A 116 -2.49 9.53 -8.35
CA THR A 116 -2.58 8.46 -9.37
C THR A 116 -1.21 7.83 -9.62
N ASP A 117 -0.15 8.61 -9.62
CA ASP A 117 1.23 8.15 -9.80
C ASP A 117 1.67 7.21 -8.67
N ILE A 118 1.32 7.52 -7.41
CA ILE A 118 1.65 6.66 -6.25
C ILE A 118 0.90 5.33 -6.33
N ARG A 119 -0.38 5.36 -6.73
CA ARG A 119 -1.18 4.12 -6.89
C ARG A 119 -0.64 3.25 -8.03
N ASN A 120 -0.27 3.87 -9.14
CA ASN A 120 0.34 3.17 -10.26
C ASN A 120 1.70 2.57 -9.88
N ASP A 121 2.56 3.35 -9.20
CA ASP A 121 3.85 2.88 -8.70
C ASP A 121 3.73 1.70 -7.73
N PHE A 122 2.71 1.71 -6.87
CA PHE A 122 2.44 0.57 -6.00
C PHE A 122 1.96 -0.66 -6.79
N THR A 123 1.07 -0.49 -7.77
CA THR A 123 0.62 -1.58 -8.66
C THR A 123 1.77 -2.17 -9.46
N ASP A 124 2.70 -1.34 -9.96
CA ASP A 124 3.88 -1.80 -10.69
C ASP A 124 4.85 -2.56 -9.77
N TYR A 125 5.04 -2.08 -8.54
CA TYR A 125 5.77 -2.81 -7.51
C TYR A 125 5.16 -4.19 -7.25
N GLU A 126 3.84 -4.28 -7.04
CA GLU A 126 3.12 -5.54 -6.84
C GLU A 126 3.31 -6.50 -7.99
N ARG A 127 3.14 -6.00 -9.22
CA ARG A 127 3.34 -6.77 -10.45
C ARG A 127 4.75 -7.38 -10.51
N LYS A 128 5.77 -6.59 -10.19
CA LYS A 128 7.16 -7.03 -10.18
C LYS A 128 7.41 -8.10 -9.12
N GLN A 129 6.90 -7.91 -7.90
CA GLN A 129 7.07 -8.87 -6.80
C GLN A 129 6.40 -10.21 -7.12
N LEU A 130 5.12 -10.19 -7.51
CA LEU A 130 4.36 -11.39 -7.86
C LEU A 130 4.98 -12.12 -9.05
N THR A 131 5.41 -11.39 -10.09
CA THR A 131 6.09 -12.02 -11.25
C THR A 131 7.34 -12.75 -10.80
N THR A 132 8.16 -12.14 -9.93
CA THR A 132 9.41 -12.75 -9.43
C THR A 132 9.12 -14.03 -8.64
N ILE A 133 8.12 -14.01 -7.74
CA ILE A 133 7.76 -15.18 -6.93
C ILE A 133 7.21 -16.31 -7.81
N LEU A 134 6.28 -16.00 -8.73
CA LEU A 134 5.64 -16.99 -9.57
C LEU A 134 6.59 -17.60 -10.61
N ASP A 135 7.47 -16.78 -11.22
CA ASP A 135 8.47 -17.26 -12.16
C ASP A 135 9.45 -18.22 -11.47
N ARG A 136 9.90 -17.87 -10.28
CA ARG A 136 10.73 -18.73 -9.46
C ARG A 136 10.01 -20.04 -9.10
N GLY A 137 8.79 -19.97 -8.60
CA GLY A 137 7.98 -21.16 -8.24
C GLY A 137 7.76 -22.10 -9.43
N LYS A 138 7.55 -21.54 -10.63
CA LYS A 138 7.45 -22.31 -11.87
C LYS A 138 8.77 -22.97 -12.25
N LYS A 139 9.88 -22.24 -12.23
CA LYS A 139 11.22 -22.75 -12.56
C LYS A 139 11.68 -23.87 -11.63
N GLU A 140 11.35 -23.76 -10.35
CA GLU A 140 11.69 -24.75 -9.34
C GLU A 140 10.67 -25.91 -9.26
N GLY A 141 9.62 -25.92 -10.11
CA GLY A 141 8.63 -26.99 -10.19
C GLY A 141 7.56 -27.02 -9.09
N TYR A 142 7.47 -25.97 -8.27
CA TYR A 142 6.43 -25.85 -7.26
C TYR A 142 5.07 -25.46 -7.83
N LEU A 143 5.06 -24.67 -8.92
CA LEU A 143 3.85 -24.09 -9.50
C LEU A 143 3.67 -24.53 -10.96
N ASP A 144 2.42 -24.89 -11.31
CA ASP A 144 1.99 -25.16 -12.69
C ASP A 144 1.18 -23.96 -13.20
N ILE A 145 1.88 -23.04 -13.87
CA ILE A 145 1.31 -21.79 -14.39
C ILE A 145 1.57 -21.70 -15.89
N LYS A 146 0.49 -21.69 -16.70
CA LYS A 146 0.61 -21.52 -18.15
C LYS A 146 1.13 -20.15 -18.53
N ASN A 147 0.52 -19.09 -17.97
CA ASN A 147 0.85 -17.71 -18.25
C ASN A 147 1.00 -16.91 -16.95
N ILE A 148 2.24 -16.55 -16.60
CA ILE A 148 2.58 -15.82 -15.39
C ILE A 148 1.94 -14.42 -15.38
N ALA A 149 1.98 -13.70 -16.51
CA ALA A 149 1.43 -12.34 -16.59
C ALA A 149 -0.08 -12.33 -16.33
N SER A 150 -0.81 -13.32 -16.86
CA SER A 150 -2.25 -13.48 -16.59
C SER A 150 -2.51 -13.84 -15.12
N ALA A 151 -1.73 -14.74 -14.53
CA ALA A 151 -1.87 -15.12 -13.12
C ALA A 151 -1.62 -13.90 -12.20
N VAL A 152 -0.58 -13.12 -12.46
CA VAL A 152 -0.29 -11.87 -11.73
C VAL A 152 -1.44 -10.89 -11.87
N SER A 153 -1.98 -10.69 -13.07
CA SER A 153 -3.11 -9.77 -13.29
C SER A 153 -4.35 -10.20 -12.51
N VAL A 154 -4.68 -11.50 -12.51
CA VAL A 154 -5.82 -12.05 -11.74
C VAL A 154 -5.61 -11.83 -10.24
N MET A 155 -4.40 -12.08 -9.71
CA MET A 155 -4.10 -11.84 -8.30
C MET A 155 -4.28 -10.38 -7.92
N ILE A 156 -3.76 -9.44 -8.72
CA ILE A 156 -3.92 -8.01 -8.49
C ILE A 156 -5.40 -7.61 -8.53
N MET A 157 -6.18 -8.14 -9.48
CA MET A 157 -7.62 -7.88 -9.54
C MET A 157 -8.35 -8.37 -8.29
N ILE A 158 -8.01 -9.57 -7.79
CA ILE A 158 -8.62 -10.12 -6.58
C ILE A 158 -8.30 -9.24 -5.38
N VAL A 159 -7.02 -8.94 -5.11
CA VAL A 159 -6.62 -8.17 -3.94
C VAL A 159 -7.14 -6.73 -3.97
N ASN A 160 -7.19 -6.09 -5.14
CA ASN A 160 -7.75 -4.74 -5.28
C ASN A 160 -9.28 -4.74 -5.12
N GLY A 161 -9.97 -5.79 -5.61
CA GLY A 161 -11.41 -5.90 -5.50
C GLY A 161 -11.94 -6.01 -4.08
N ILE A 162 -11.12 -6.50 -3.14
CA ILE A 162 -11.48 -6.64 -1.72
C ILE A 162 -11.10 -5.43 -0.85
N GLU A 163 -10.35 -4.46 -1.37
CA GLU A 163 -9.85 -3.32 -0.57
C GLU A 163 -10.97 -2.45 0.00
N ILE A 164 -12.01 -2.15 -0.78
CA ILE A 164 -13.12 -1.31 -0.33
C ILE A 164 -13.87 -1.95 0.84
N PRO A 165 -14.40 -3.20 0.75
CA PRO A 165 -15.05 -3.82 1.90
C PRO A 165 -14.12 -3.96 3.11
N LEU A 166 -12.83 -4.24 2.90
CA LEU A 166 -11.90 -4.41 4.00
C LEU A 166 -11.59 -3.13 4.73
N TYR A 167 -11.14 -2.12 4.01
CA TYR A 167 -10.53 -0.94 4.61
C TYR A 167 -11.53 0.19 4.81
N LEU A 168 -12.48 0.42 3.89
CA LEU A 168 -13.49 1.46 4.05
C LEU A 168 -14.69 1.04 4.87
N GLN A 169 -15.02 -0.25 4.90
CA GLN A 169 -16.13 -0.78 5.69
C GLN A 169 -15.66 -1.38 7.03
N ASN A 170 -14.37 -1.26 7.38
CA ASN A 170 -13.76 -1.77 8.62
C ASN A 170 -14.01 -3.27 8.86
N LYS A 171 -14.02 -4.08 7.81
CA LYS A 171 -14.31 -5.52 7.91
C LYS A 171 -13.06 -6.40 7.94
N TYR A 172 -11.88 -5.81 8.13
CA TYR A 172 -10.63 -6.57 8.11
C TYR A 172 -10.62 -7.69 9.17
N GLU A 173 -10.97 -7.39 10.41
CA GLU A 173 -11.00 -8.39 11.50
C GLU A 173 -12.05 -9.48 11.27
N GLU A 174 -13.22 -9.13 10.67
CA GLU A 174 -14.29 -10.07 10.34
C GLU A 174 -13.86 -11.09 9.27
N TYR A 175 -12.95 -10.68 8.35
CA TYR A 175 -12.54 -11.51 7.21
C TYR A 175 -11.10 -12.04 7.34
N GLU A 176 -10.42 -11.89 8.48
CA GLU A 176 -9.02 -12.32 8.62
C GLU A 176 -8.87 -13.82 8.31
N ASP A 177 -9.68 -14.69 8.90
CA ASP A 177 -9.69 -16.13 8.63
C ASP A 177 -10.07 -16.47 7.17
N VAL A 178 -10.96 -15.66 6.56
CA VAL A 178 -11.36 -15.82 5.16
C VAL A 178 -10.20 -15.57 4.20
N PHE A 179 -9.26 -14.69 4.56
CA PHE A 179 -8.08 -14.44 3.71
C PHE A 179 -7.05 -15.55 3.79
N GLU A 180 -6.91 -16.21 4.92
CA GLU A 180 -6.08 -17.41 5.01
C GLU A 180 -6.63 -18.50 4.09
N GLU A 181 -7.94 -18.75 4.10
CA GLU A 181 -8.58 -19.71 3.21
C GLU A 181 -8.48 -19.28 1.74
N LEU A 182 -8.72 -18.02 1.39
CA LEU A 182 -8.55 -17.51 0.02
C LEU A 182 -7.12 -17.74 -0.47
N THR A 183 -6.13 -17.43 0.37
CA THR A 183 -4.72 -17.63 0.05
C THR A 183 -4.40 -19.10 -0.17
N ALA A 184 -4.93 -19.99 0.69
CA ALA A 184 -4.78 -21.43 0.54
C ALA A 184 -5.41 -21.95 -0.76
N ILE A 185 -6.59 -21.46 -1.15
CA ILE A 185 -7.26 -21.78 -2.41
C ILE A 185 -6.41 -21.36 -3.61
N ILE A 186 -5.87 -20.12 -3.59
CA ILE A 186 -5.01 -19.61 -4.67
C ILE A 186 -3.77 -20.50 -4.81
N ILE A 187 -3.07 -20.77 -3.72
CA ILE A 187 -1.85 -21.61 -3.72
C ILE A 187 -2.17 -23.03 -4.21
N LYS A 188 -3.23 -23.63 -3.70
CA LYS A 188 -3.66 -24.98 -4.12
C LYS A 188 -3.99 -25.04 -5.60
N GLY A 189 -4.63 -23.99 -6.14
CA GLY A 189 -4.98 -23.91 -7.56
C GLY A 189 -3.76 -23.74 -8.48
N LEU A 190 -2.65 -23.23 -7.98
CA LEU A 190 -1.42 -23.01 -8.73
C LEU A 190 -0.36 -24.09 -8.51
N LYS A 191 -0.50 -24.91 -7.47
CA LYS A 191 0.48 -25.93 -7.09
C LYS A 191 0.54 -27.05 -8.13
N THR A 192 1.76 -27.48 -8.47
CA THR A 192 1.97 -28.65 -9.34
C THR A 192 1.29 -29.87 -8.74
N ARG A 193 0.45 -30.55 -9.53
CA ARG A 193 -0.15 -31.84 -9.15
C ARG A 193 0.94 -32.90 -9.25
N ARG A 194 1.36 -33.43 -8.14
CA ARG A 194 2.18 -34.66 -8.07
C ARG A 194 1.32 -35.86 -8.17
#